data_4eecc531f3b51caca4504448e371d19b
#
_entry.id   4eecc531f3b51caca4504448e371d19b
#
_cell.length_a   1.000
_cell.length_b   1.000
_cell.length_c   1.000
_cell.angle_alpha   90.00
_cell.angle_beta   90.00
_cell.angle_gamma   90.00
#
_symmetry.space_group_name_H-M   'P 1'
#
loop_
_entity.id
_entity.type
_entity.pdbx_description
1 polymer ?
#
loop_
_entity_poly.entity_id
_entity_poly.type
_entity_poly.pdbx_seq_one_letter_code
_entity_poly.pdbx_strand_id
1 'polypeptide(L)'
;SDGTVDITKSYEGIEGSIVTIDGGTISVVSSDDGINCAGGSDTGSTDRMGADQFSSQDGVELNINRGTVTIDAEGDGLDSNGNFTMTGGTVCVCGPTNGGNGALDYNGTATVTGGTLIACGAVGMEEGFGDNSTQYSVLHDLGSTVSANEKLTITDSDGKEILSFTPTKTWQSVVFTSADLKEGETYTITAGSQSETVTIDGIVTSNSKGKNFGGGHGGRRGF
;
A
#
# COMPACT_ATOMS: atom_id res chain seq x y z
N SER A 1 17.80 11.69 -6.33
CA SER A 1 18.93 11.30 -7.18
C SER A 1 18.47 10.29 -8.21
N ASP A 2 19.08 10.30 -9.37
CA ASP A 2 18.83 9.29 -10.40
C ASP A 2 19.70 8.06 -10.12
N GLY A 3 19.28 6.90 -10.63
CA GLY A 3 19.98 5.64 -10.49
C GLY A 3 19.02 4.47 -10.53
N THR A 4 19.57 3.27 -10.52
CA THR A 4 18.78 2.04 -10.48
C THR A 4 19.23 1.19 -9.32
N VAL A 5 18.27 0.72 -8.54
CA VAL A 5 18.44 -0.30 -7.51
C VAL A 5 17.60 -1.51 -7.93
N ASP A 6 18.25 -2.65 -8.13
CA ASP A 6 17.59 -3.88 -8.54
C ASP A 6 17.93 -5.00 -7.55
N ILE A 7 16.98 -5.32 -6.69
CA ILE A 7 17.07 -6.37 -5.69
C ILE A 7 16.27 -7.56 -6.21
N THR A 8 16.96 -8.49 -6.84
CA THR A 8 16.33 -9.63 -7.49
C THR A 8 15.98 -10.79 -6.56
N LYS A 9 16.50 -10.75 -5.31
CA LYS A 9 16.18 -11.69 -4.25
C LYS A 9 16.76 -11.22 -2.91
N SER A 10 15.91 -11.13 -1.91
CA SER A 10 16.30 -10.82 -0.52
C SER A 10 15.37 -11.51 0.48
N TYR A 11 15.67 -11.44 1.75
CA TYR A 11 14.70 -11.68 2.83
C TYR A 11 13.86 -10.41 2.95
N GLU A 12 14.39 -9.35 3.55
CA GLU A 12 13.90 -7.98 3.47
C GLU A 12 14.45 -7.28 2.22
N GLY A 13 13.67 -6.41 1.59
CA GLY A 13 14.12 -5.68 0.42
C GLY A 13 15.01 -4.48 0.79
N ILE A 14 14.41 -3.40 1.22
CA ILE A 14 15.08 -2.19 1.70
C ILE A 14 14.67 -1.97 3.15
N GLU A 15 15.64 -1.88 4.04
CA GLU A 15 15.40 -1.75 5.47
C GLU A 15 16.04 -0.47 6.03
N GLY A 16 15.37 0.20 6.96
CA GLY A 16 15.88 1.37 7.66
C GLY A 16 14.85 2.00 8.58
N SER A 17 15.28 2.78 9.58
CA SER A 17 14.32 3.54 10.41
C SER A 17 13.62 4.65 9.62
N ILE A 18 14.35 5.29 8.71
CA ILE A 18 13.83 6.29 7.78
C ILE A 18 14.29 5.91 6.38
N VAL A 19 13.33 5.60 5.51
CA VAL A 19 13.59 5.38 4.09
C VAL A 19 12.98 6.52 3.30
N THR A 20 13.81 7.21 2.50
CA THR A 20 13.36 8.31 1.64
C THR A 20 13.76 8.03 0.19
N ILE A 21 12.76 8.01 -0.70
CA ILE A 21 12.94 7.81 -2.14
C ILE A 21 12.67 9.14 -2.85
N ASP A 22 13.76 9.80 -3.30
CA ASP A 22 13.71 11.08 -4.00
C ASP A 22 13.92 10.97 -5.52
N GLY A 23 13.90 9.76 -6.07
CA GLY A 23 14.05 9.53 -7.51
C GLY A 23 14.67 8.18 -7.85
N GLY A 24 14.95 7.97 -9.12
CA GLY A 24 15.52 6.74 -9.65
C GLY A 24 14.48 5.65 -9.95
N THR A 25 14.98 4.46 -10.25
CA THR A 25 14.17 3.26 -10.48
C THR A 25 14.57 2.19 -9.48
N ILE A 26 13.62 1.68 -8.74
CA ILE A 26 13.82 0.68 -7.70
C ILE A 26 12.94 -0.52 -8.02
N SER A 27 13.54 -1.69 -8.06
CA SER A 27 12.87 -2.98 -8.21
C SER A 27 13.29 -3.88 -7.06
N VAL A 28 12.30 -4.48 -6.39
CA VAL A 28 12.54 -5.35 -5.23
C VAL A 28 11.75 -6.64 -5.40
N VAL A 29 12.43 -7.76 -5.17
CA VAL A 29 11.82 -9.08 -4.94
C VAL A 29 12.30 -9.59 -3.59
N SER A 30 11.37 -9.80 -2.66
CA SER A 30 11.65 -10.23 -1.28
C SER A 30 10.81 -11.43 -0.86
N SER A 31 11.36 -12.23 0.05
CA SER A 31 10.65 -13.36 0.67
C SER A 31 9.96 -13.00 2.00
N ASP A 32 10.15 -11.78 2.44
CA ASP A 32 9.43 -11.09 3.49
C ASP A 32 9.08 -9.69 2.96
N ASP A 33 9.28 -8.60 3.70
CA ASP A 33 8.82 -7.27 3.32
C ASP A 33 9.59 -6.65 2.15
N GLY A 34 8.88 -5.86 1.35
CA GLY A 34 9.49 -5.17 0.21
C GLY A 34 10.31 -3.97 0.65
N ILE A 35 9.73 -3.06 1.40
CA ILE A 35 10.41 -1.98 2.12
C ILE A 35 9.93 -2.04 3.56
N ASN A 36 10.87 -2.17 4.50
CA ASN A 36 10.60 -2.25 5.93
C ASN A 36 11.23 -1.06 6.67
N CYS A 37 10.37 -0.16 7.18
CA CYS A 37 10.80 0.92 8.05
C CYS A 37 10.54 0.55 9.50
N ALA A 38 11.58 0.02 10.16
CA ALA A 38 11.53 -0.41 11.55
C ALA A 38 12.51 0.37 12.42
N GLY A 39 12.19 0.57 13.69
CA GLY A 39 12.99 1.35 14.63
C GLY A 39 14.30 0.71 15.13
N GLY A 40 14.83 -0.28 14.42
CA GLY A 40 16.14 -0.88 14.71
C GLY A 40 16.19 -1.77 15.95
N SER A 41 15.05 -2.20 16.46
CA SER A 41 14.99 -3.16 17.59
C SER A 41 14.72 -4.60 17.13
N ASP A 42 15.14 -4.93 15.93
CA ASP A 42 15.14 -6.32 15.45
C ASP A 42 16.25 -7.13 16.15
N THR A 43 16.15 -7.16 17.48
CA THR A 43 16.98 -8.00 18.33
C THR A 43 16.44 -9.41 18.24
N GLY A 44 16.56 -10.12 17.14
CA GLY A 44 16.41 -11.59 17.01
C GLY A 44 15.64 -12.33 18.13
N SER A 45 14.75 -11.62 18.80
CA SER A 45 13.94 -12.09 19.90
C SER A 45 12.83 -12.94 19.34
N THR A 46 12.83 -14.20 19.71
CA THR A 46 11.76 -15.16 19.40
C THR A 46 10.42 -14.82 20.07
N ASP A 47 10.31 -13.68 20.72
CA ASP A 47 9.10 -13.16 21.33
C ASP A 47 8.29 -12.31 20.31
N ARG A 48 7.69 -13.00 19.36
CA ARG A 48 6.76 -12.45 18.35
C ARG A 48 5.46 -11.85 18.91
N MET A 49 5.38 -11.55 20.19
CA MET A 49 4.22 -10.94 20.84
C MET A 49 4.65 -9.82 21.81
N GLY A 50 5.49 -8.89 21.32
CA GLY A 50 5.73 -7.64 22.04
C GLY A 50 4.52 -6.72 21.94
N ALA A 51 4.19 -6.02 23.03
CA ALA A 51 3.10 -5.04 23.07
C ALA A 51 3.29 -3.86 22.11
N ASP A 52 4.43 -3.77 21.45
CA ASP A 52 4.84 -2.65 20.59
C ASP A 52 4.66 -2.93 19.08
N GLN A 53 4.30 -4.15 18.69
CA GLN A 53 4.17 -4.56 17.28
C GLN A 53 3.08 -3.79 16.50
N PHE A 54 2.13 -3.19 17.20
CA PHE A 54 1.03 -2.41 16.63
C PHE A 54 1.02 -0.95 17.11
N SER A 55 2.14 -0.47 17.65
CA SER A 55 2.27 0.89 18.14
C SER A 55 3.17 1.68 17.21
N SER A 56 2.70 2.85 16.78
CA SER A 56 3.52 3.78 15.99
C SER A 56 4.81 4.14 16.74
N GLN A 57 5.94 4.06 16.04
CA GLN A 57 7.25 4.40 16.55
C GLN A 57 7.67 5.80 16.10
N ASP A 58 8.07 6.64 17.06
CA ASP A 58 8.59 7.96 16.77
C ASP A 58 9.92 7.89 15.99
N GLY A 59 10.03 8.67 14.92
CA GLY A 59 11.24 8.73 14.10
C GLY A 59 11.38 7.56 13.11
N VAL A 60 10.30 6.80 12.89
CA VAL A 60 10.21 5.80 11.84
C VAL A 60 9.32 6.33 10.72
N GLU A 61 9.85 6.37 9.49
CA GLU A 61 9.17 7.00 8.36
C GLU A 61 9.51 6.33 7.02
N LEU A 62 8.52 6.08 6.21
CA LEU A 62 8.66 5.80 4.80
C LEU A 62 8.21 7.03 3.99
N ASN A 63 9.11 7.61 3.21
CA ASN A 63 8.83 8.78 2.38
C ASN A 63 9.09 8.47 0.91
N ILE A 64 8.07 8.56 0.05
CA ILE A 64 8.20 8.42 -1.40
C ILE A 64 7.86 9.75 -2.06
N ASN A 65 8.88 10.46 -2.53
CA ASN A 65 8.73 11.79 -3.11
C ASN A 65 8.76 11.76 -4.64
N ARG A 66 9.51 10.83 -5.23
CA ARG A 66 9.70 10.73 -6.69
C ARG A 66 10.21 9.33 -7.05
N GLY A 67 10.39 9.09 -8.36
CA GLY A 67 10.96 7.85 -8.88
C GLY A 67 9.93 6.80 -9.25
N THR A 68 10.42 5.64 -9.64
CA THR A 68 9.59 4.48 -9.97
C THR A 68 9.99 3.34 -9.03
N VAL A 69 9.02 2.80 -8.31
CA VAL A 69 9.22 1.72 -7.34
C VAL A 69 8.33 0.55 -7.74
N THR A 70 8.93 -0.62 -7.90
CA THR A 70 8.21 -1.87 -8.18
C THR A 70 8.59 -2.89 -7.13
N ILE A 71 7.61 -3.46 -6.47
CA ILE A 71 7.80 -4.41 -5.37
C ILE A 71 7.04 -5.70 -5.66
N ASP A 72 7.70 -6.82 -5.40
CA ASP A 72 7.12 -8.15 -5.33
C ASP A 72 7.56 -8.78 -4.00
N ALA A 73 6.69 -8.76 -2.99
CA ALA A 73 6.99 -9.14 -1.61
C ALA A 73 6.05 -10.25 -1.12
N GLU A 74 6.60 -11.25 -0.44
CA GLU A 74 5.79 -12.31 0.20
C GLU A 74 5.25 -11.90 1.58
N GLY A 75 5.94 -10.97 2.26
CA GLY A 75 5.49 -10.23 3.43
C GLY A 75 4.77 -8.94 3.05
N ASP A 76 4.87 -7.91 3.87
CA ASP A 76 4.28 -6.61 3.59
C ASP A 76 4.96 -5.94 2.39
N GLY A 77 4.17 -5.31 1.53
CA GLY A 77 4.73 -4.63 0.35
C GLY A 77 5.54 -3.41 0.76
N LEU A 78 4.88 -2.47 1.41
CA LEU A 78 5.45 -1.28 2.02
C LEU A 78 5.06 -1.31 3.50
N ASP A 79 6.03 -1.56 4.36
CA ASP A 79 5.86 -1.56 5.83
C ASP A 79 6.51 -0.34 6.47
N SER A 80 5.81 0.26 7.41
CA SER A 80 6.35 1.29 8.29
C SER A 80 5.80 1.17 9.70
N ASN A 81 6.66 0.83 10.64
CA ASN A 81 6.32 0.92 12.07
C ASN A 81 6.04 2.37 12.54
N GLY A 82 6.07 3.33 11.64
CA GLY A 82 5.75 4.73 11.85
C GLY A 82 4.81 5.27 10.78
N ASN A 83 5.18 6.38 10.15
CA ASN A 83 4.35 7.02 9.13
C ASN A 83 4.77 6.60 7.71
N PHE A 84 3.81 6.59 6.81
CA PHE A 84 4.04 6.50 5.38
C PHE A 84 3.55 7.77 4.69
N THR A 85 4.42 8.43 3.93
CA THR A 85 4.09 9.65 3.19
C THR A 85 4.47 9.50 1.72
N MET A 86 3.51 9.74 0.84
CA MET A 86 3.74 9.79 -0.60
C MET A 86 3.39 11.16 -1.16
N THR A 87 4.40 11.85 -1.71
CA THR A 87 4.23 13.17 -2.33
C THR A 87 4.39 13.15 -3.85
N GLY A 88 4.83 12.01 -4.41
CA GLY A 88 5.04 11.85 -5.84
C GLY A 88 5.60 10.47 -6.19
N GLY A 89 6.02 10.29 -7.43
CA GLY A 89 6.55 9.03 -7.94
C GLY A 89 5.46 8.09 -8.49
N THR A 90 5.92 6.93 -8.94
CA THR A 90 5.06 5.84 -9.42
C THR A 90 5.41 4.56 -8.68
N VAL A 91 4.44 3.96 -8.01
CA VAL A 91 4.62 2.81 -7.14
C VAL A 91 3.71 1.67 -7.59
N CYS A 92 4.28 0.49 -7.84
CA CYS A 92 3.56 -0.73 -8.12
C CYS A 92 3.95 -1.80 -7.10
N VAL A 93 2.98 -2.36 -6.40
CA VAL A 93 3.20 -3.39 -5.37
C VAL A 93 2.42 -4.65 -5.71
N CYS A 94 3.13 -5.76 -5.85
CA CYS A 94 2.60 -7.10 -5.78
C CYS A 94 2.89 -7.64 -4.37
N GLY A 95 1.92 -7.48 -3.48
CA GLY A 95 2.02 -7.79 -2.06
C GLY A 95 1.74 -9.25 -1.73
N PRO A 96 1.47 -9.56 -0.45
CA PRO A 96 1.29 -10.92 0.04
C PRO A 96 0.06 -11.60 -0.52
N THR A 97 0.09 -12.94 -0.53
CA THR A 97 -1.05 -13.81 -0.88
C THR A 97 -1.80 -14.33 0.33
N ASN A 98 -1.35 -14.00 1.54
CA ASN A 98 -1.95 -14.40 2.80
C ASN A 98 -2.47 -13.17 3.56
N GLY A 99 -3.57 -13.32 4.30
CA GLY A 99 -4.21 -12.23 5.03
C GLY A 99 -3.58 -11.86 6.37
N GLY A 100 -2.36 -12.30 6.64
CA GLY A 100 -1.59 -11.91 7.82
C GLY A 100 -0.64 -10.73 7.59
N ASN A 101 -0.54 -10.28 6.34
CA ASN A 101 0.27 -9.16 5.88
C ASN A 101 -0.54 -8.32 4.89
N GLY A 102 -0.11 -7.10 4.59
CA GLY A 102 -0.75 -6.15 3.67
C GLY A 102 0.14 -5.73 2.50
N ALA A 103 -0.45 -5.28 1.40
CA ALA A 103 0.33 -4.62 0.35
C ALA A 103 0.88 -3.27 0.83
N LEU A 104 0.19 -2.64 1.77
CA LEU A 104 0.62 -1.53 2.62
C LEU A 104 0.36 -1.95 4.06
N ASP A 105 1.31 -1.70 4.96
CA ASP A 105 1.17 -1.79 6.42
C ASP A 105 1.85 -0.61 7.09
N TYR A 106 1.20 -0.03 8.11
CA TYR A 106 1.78 1.08 8.86
C TYR A 106 1.15 1.21 10.25
N ASN A 107 1.97 1.55 11.23
CA ASN A 107 1.51 1.73 12.62
C ASN A 107 1.14 3.19 12.95
N GLY A 108 1.50 4.13 12.11
CA GLY A 108 1.22 5.56 12.28
C GLY A 108 0.10 6.06 11.37
N THR A 109 0.45 6.95 10.46
CA THR A 109 -0.46 7.50 9.45
C THR A 109 0.09 7.29 8.06
N ALA A 110 -0.76 6.93 7.10
CA ALA A 110 -0.41 6.95 5.68
C ALA A 110 -1.07 8.15 5.00
N THR A 111 -0.28 8.99 4.34
CA THR A 111 -0.79 10.16 3.63
C THR A 111 -0.30 10.20 2.19
N VAL A 112 -1.20 10.56 1.26
CA VAL A 112 -0.85 10.82 -0.13
C VAL A 112 -1.26 12.24 -0.53
N THR A 113 -0.29 12.97 -1.10
CA THR A 113 -0.51 14.33 -1.61
C THR A 113 -0.17 14.45 -3.09
N GLY A 114 0.39 13.40 -3.68
CA GLY A 114 0.75 13.34 -5.10
C GLY A 114 1.35 12.00 -5.48
N GLY A 115 1.51 11.77 -6.78
CA GLY A 115 2.04 10.53 -7.34
C GLY A 115 0.98 9.54 -7.77
N THR A 116 1.43 8.35 -8.10
CA THR A 116 0.59 7.26 -8.59
C THR A 116 0.98 5.97 -7.87
N LEU A 117 0.02 5.31 -7.25
CA LEU A 117 0.25 4.02 -6.62
C LEU A 117 -0.83 3.03 -7.03
N ILE A 118 -0.43 1.79 -7.26
CA ILE A 118 -1.29 0.64 -7.39
C ILE A 118 -0.66 -0.52 -6.63
N ALA A 119 -1.35 -1.02 -5.60
CA ALA A 119 -0.84 -2.05 -4.71
C ALA A 119 -1.90 -3.15 -4.56
N CYS A 120 -1.55 -4.37 -4.95
CA CYS A 120 -2.42 -5.54 -4.88
C CYS A 120 -1.95 -6.50 -3.80
N GLY A 121 -2.86 -7.09 -3.05
CA GLY A 121 -2.54 -8.04 -1.99
C GLY A 121 -3.73 -8.91 -1.57
N ALA A 122 -3.55 -9.66 -0.50
CA ALA A 122 -4.61 -10.43 0.13
C ALA A 122 -5.59 -9.53 0.90
N VAL A 123 -6.76 -10.04 1.22
CA VAL A 123 -7.69 -9.47 2.19
C VAL A 123 -7.38 -10.00 3.58
N GLY A 124 -7.50 -9.16 4.61
CA GLY A 124 -7.30 -9.50 6.02
C GLY A 124 -6.61 -8.39 6.80
N MET A 125 -5.45 -7.95 6.34
CA MET A 125 -4.71 -6.81 6.89
C MET A 125 -4.48 -5.72 5.83
N GLU A 126 -5.34 -5.66 4.82
CA GLU A 126 -5.26 -4.62 3.81
C GLU A 126 -5.50 -3.23 4.40
N GLU A 127 -4.62 -2.31 4.11
CA GLU A 127 -4.69 -0.91 4.51
C GLU A 127 -4.62 0.02 3.30
N GLY A 128 -5.25 1.19 3.43
CA GLY A 128 -5.24 2.26 2.44
C GLY A 128 -4.68 3.55 3.02
N PHE A 129 -4.68 4.62 2.26
CA PHE A 129 -4.29 5.93 2.77
C PHE A 129 -5.32 6.49 3.76
N GLY A 130 -4.88 7.40 4.62
CA GLY A 130 -5.72 8.04 5.63
C GLY A 130 -6.34 9.36 5.16
N ASP A 131 -7.33 9.84 5.93
CA ASP A 131 -8.13 11.05 5.64
C ASP A 131 -7.31 12.36 5.66
N ASN A 132 -6.09 12.33 6.18
CA ASN A 132 -5.15 13.46 6.13
C ASN A 132 -4.53 13.66 4.74
N SER A 133 -4.83 12.80 3.77
CA SER A 133 -4.40 12.91 2.38
C SER A 133 -5.06 14.11 1.69
N THR A 134 -4.44 14.58 0.61
CA THR A 134 -5.02 15.63 -0.26
C THR A 134 -5.23 15.14 -1.69
N GLN A 135 -4.85 13.91 -1.99
CA GLN A 135 -5.14 13.21 -3.24
C GLN A 135 -6.10 12.05 -2.96
N TYR A 136 -7.09 11.85 -3.82
CA TYR A 136 -8.06 10.78 -3.69
C TYR A 136 -7.39 9.41 -3.79
N SER A 137 -7.84 8.49 -2.96
CA SER A 137 -7.39 7.11 -2.95
C SER A 137 -8.54 6.13 -2.74
N VAL A 138 -8.35 4.91 -3.21
CA VAL A 138 -9.32 3.83 -3.10
C VAL A 138 -8.64 2.62 -2.49
N LEU A 139 -9.30 1.98 -1.53
CA LEU A 139 -9.04 0.61 -1.09
C LEU A 139 -10.25 -0.24 -1.47
N HIS A 140 -10.06 -1.20 -2.38
CA HIS A 140 -11.14 -2.01 -2.91
C HIS A 140 -10.88 -3.50 -2.77
N ASP A 141 -11.82 -4.19 -2.11
CA ASP A 141 -11.88 -5.64 -2.01
C ASP A 141 -12.80 -6.17 -3.12
N LEU A 142 -12.25 -7.03 -3.99
CA LEU A 142 -12.98 -7.66 -5.10
C LEU A 142 -13.87 -8.84 -4.68
N GLY A 143 -13.88 -9.20 -3.38
CA GLY A 143 -14.71 -10.30 -2.86
C GLY A 143 -14.29 -11.69 -3.34
N SER A 144 -13.42 -11.81 -4.34
CA SER A 144 -12.88 -13.07 -4.85
C SER A 144 -11.47 -12.92 -5.38
N THR A 145 -10.71 -14.03 -5.31
CA THR A 145 -9.30 -14.04 -5.73
C THR A 145 -9.15 -13.87 -7.24
N VAL A 146 -8.28 -12.96 -7.65
CA VAL A 146 -7.79 -12.81 -9.01
C VAL A 146 -6.55 -13.67 -9.20
N SER A 147 -6.44 -14.31 -10.37
CA SER A 147 -5.29 -15.17 -10.68
C SER A 147 -4.01 -14.33 -10.92
N ALA A 148 -2.87 -14.93 -10.65
CA ALA A 148 -1.58 -14.38 -11.01
C ALA A 148 -1.50 -14.07 -12.52
N ASN A 149 -0.81 -13.00 -12.87
CA ASN A 149 -0.61 -12.52 -14.24
C ASN A 149 -1.87 -12.05 -14.98
N GLU A 150 -2.99 -11.90 -14.28
CA GLU A 150 -4.17 -11.22 -14.83
C GLU A 150 -3.97 -9.70 -14.73
N LYS A 151 -4.12 -9.02 -15.87
CA LYS A 151 -3.97 -7.56 -15.91
C LYS A 151 -5.12 -6.90 -15.12
N LEU A 152 -4.74 -6.06 -14.16
CA LEU A 152 -5.62 -5.09 -13.52
C LEU A 152 -5.61 -3.79 -14.33
N THR A 153 -6.79 -3.25 -14.58
CA THR A 153 -6.97 -1.96 -15.27
C THR A 153 -8.02 -1.15 -14.54
N ILE A 154 -7.72 0.11 -14.28
CA ILE A 154 -8.66 1.11 -13.75
C ILE A 154 -8.97 2.07 -14.89
N THR A 155 -10.25 2.18 -15.25
CA THR A 155 -10.72 3.10 -16.30
C THR A 155 -11.74 4.08 -15.77
N ASP A 156 -11.78 5.29 -16.35
CA ASP A 156 -12.85 6.27 -16.09
C ASP A 156 -14.15 5.91 -16.84
N SER A 157 -15.17 6.74 -16.69
CA SER A 157 -16.48 6.57 -17.34
C SER A 157 -16.43 6.64 -18.87
N ASP A 158 -15.40 7.25 -19.44
CA ASP A 158 -15.18 7.34 -20.90
C ASP A 158 -14.36 6.15 -21.41
N GLY A 159 -13.94 5.23 -20.55
CA GLY A 159 -13.13 4.08 -20.87
C GLY A 159 -11.63 4.39 -21.02
N LYS A 160 -11.19 5.60 -20.62
CA LYS A 160 -9.77 5.93 -20.59
C LYS A 160 -9.08 5.17 -19.46
N GLU A 161 -7.98 4.48 -19.76
CA GLU A 161 -7.14 3.84 -18.76
C GLU A 161 -6.46 4.90 -17.89
N ILE A 162 -6.71 4.85 -16.57
CA ILE A 162 -6.10 5.70 -15.56
C ILE A 162 -4.87 5.02 -14.98
N LEU A 163 -4.98 3.73 -14.68
CA LEU A 163 -3.96 2.90 -14.10
C LEU A 163 -4.02 1.49 -14.68
N SER A 164 -2.86 0.83 -14.78
CA SER A 164 -2.83 -0.61 -14.99
C SER A 164 -1.62 -1.24 -14.35
N PHE A 165 -1.78 -2.50 -13.93
CA PHE A 165 -0.73 -3.31 -13.32
C PHE A 165 -1.01 -4.79 -13.61
N THR A 166 0.05 -5.60 -13.64
CA THR A 166 -0.08 -7.05 -13.78
C THR A 166 0.65 -7.72 -12.63
N PRO A 167 -0.07 -8.03 -11.52
CA PRO A 167 0.52 -8.71 -10.38
C PRO A 167 1.00 -10.11 -10.77
N THR A 168 2.18 -10.49 -10.30
CA THR A 168 2.80 -11.80 -10.55
C THR A 168 2.20 -12.91 -9.69
N LYS A 169 1.49 -12.54 -8.62
CA LYS A 169 0.84 -13.43 -7.66
C LYS A 169 -0.68 -13.27 -7.68
N THR A 170 -1.38 -14.16 -7.00
CA THR A 170 -2.82 -14.04 -6.74
C THR A 170 -3.08 -12.92 -5.74
N TRP A 171 -4.21 -12.24 -5.87
CA TRP A 171 -4.59 -11.12 -5.03
C TRP A 171 -6.12 -10.99 -4.92
N GLN A 172 -6.62 -10.21 -3.97
CA GLN A 172 -8.04 -9.97 -3.72
C GLN A 172 -8.37 -8.51 -3.44
N SER A 173 -7.41 -7.73 -2.97
CA SER A 173 -7.59 -6.32 -2.66
C SER A 173 -6.65 -5.46 -3.49
N VAL A 174 -7.06 -4.23 -3.76
CA VAL A 174 -6.22 -3.23 -4.42
C VAL A 174 -6.34 -1.89 -3.72
N VAL A 175 -5.19 -1.28 -3.46
CA VAL A 175 -5.09 0.15 -3.12
C VAL A 175 -4.61 0.89 -4.36
N PHE A 176 -5.27 1.97 -4.72
CA PHE A 176 -4.78 2.82 -5.80
C PHE A 176 -5.05 4.30 -5.55
N THR A 177 -4.16 5.13 -6.07
CA THR A 177 -4.27 6.58 -6.08
C THR A 177 -3.64 7.16 -7.34
N SER A 178 -4.23 8.25 -7.83
CA SER A 178 -3.75 8.99 -9.00
C SER A 178 -4.31 10.41 -8.96
N ALA A 179 -3.59 11.37 -9.52
CA ALA A 179 -4.08 12.73 -9.73
C ALA A 179 -5.30 12.82 -10.68
N ASP A 180 -5.57 11.75 -11.45
CA ASP A 180 -6.73 11.67 -12.34
C ASP A 180 -8.02 11.27 -11.62
N LEU A 181 -7.97 10.83 -10.35
CA LEU A 181 -9.16 10.53 -9.56
C LEU A 181 -9.87 11.82 -9.13
N LYS A 182 -11.21 11.82 -9.20
CA LYS A 182 -12.05 12.98 -8.88
C LYS A 182 -13.26 12.58 -8.06
N GLU A 183 -13.63 13.41 -7.12
CA GLU A 183 -14.83 13.24 -6.31
C GLU A 183 -16.09 13.18 -7.18
N GLY A 184 -16.98 12.25 -6.85
CA GLY A 184 -18.23 12.02 -7.56
C GLY A 184 -18.10 11.23 -8.86
N GLU A 185 -16.90 11.03 -9.39
CA GLU A 185 -16.67 10.22 -10.59
C GLU A 185 -16.64 8.73 -10.27
N THR A 186 -17.06 7.94 -11.26
CA THR A 186 -17.09 6.48 -11.17
C THR A 186 -16.00 5.86 -12.04
N TYR A 187 -15.25 4.94 -11.45
CA TYR A 187 -14.18 4.20 -12.11
C TYR A 187 -14.53 2.72 -12.18
N THR A 188 -14.09 2.06 -13.25
CA THR A 188 -14.24 0.62 -13.42
C THR A 188 -12.91 -0.07 -13.14
N ILE A 189 -12.94 -1.02 -12.22
CA ILE A 189 -11.84 -1.93 -11.87
C ILE A 189 -12.07 -3.21 -12.66
N THR A 190 -11.17 -3.54 -13.58
CA THR A 190 -11.24 -4.78 -14.37
C THR A 190 -10.01 -5.63 -14.07
N ALA A 191 -10.22 -6.90 -13.71
CA ALA A 191 -9.16 -7.85 -13.40
C ALA A 191 -9.55 -9.26 -13.88
N GLY A 192 -8.89 -9.73 -14.93
CA GLY A 192 -9.27 -10.97 -15.60
C GLY A 192 -10.73 -10.94 -16.09
N SER A 193 -11.56 -11.82 -15.55
CA SER A 193 -13.01 -11.87 -15.85
C SER A 193 -13.86 -11.02 -14.91
N GLN A 194 -13.27 -10.42 -13.87
CA GLN A 194 -13.98 -9.61 -12.90
C GLN A 194 -14.03 -8.16 -13.37
N SER A 195 -15.16 -7.50 -13.10
CA SER A 195 -15.35 -6.09 -13.41
C SER A 195 -16.29 -5.48 -12.38
N GLU A 196 -15.77 -4.52 -11.61
CA GLU A 196 -16.51 -3.82 -10.56
C GLU A 196 -16.37 -2.30 -10.75
N THR A 197 -17.27 -1.55 -10.14
CA THR A 197 -17.24 -0.09 -10.19
C THR A 197 -17.09 0.48 -8.79
N VAL A 198 -16.35 1.58 -8.69
CA VAL A 198 -16.21 2.37 -7.48
C VAL A 198 -16.48 3.84 -7.82
N THR A 199 -17.30 4.50 -6.99
CA THR A 199 -17.52 5.95 -7.09
C THR A 199 -16.75 6.62 -5.97
N ILE A 200 -15.96 7.64 -6.29
CA ILE A 200 -15.19 8.39 -5.28
C ILE A 200 -16.15 9.22 -4.44
N ASP A 201 -16.30 8.89 -3.18
CA ASP A 201 -17.23 9.52 -2.24
C ASP A 201 -16.53 10.37 -1.15
N GLY A 202 -15.21 10.45 -1.18
CA GLY A 202 -14.39 11.24 -0.28
C GLY A 202 -12.91 11.07 -0.60
N ILE A 203 -12.06 11.71 0.20
CA ILE A 203 -10.60 11.66 0.01
C ILE A 203 -10.08 10.22 0.08
N VAL A 204 -10.73 9.38 0.87
CA VAL A 204 -10.53 7.93 0.92
C VAL A 204 -11.87 7.25 0.66
N THR A 205 -11.91 6.41 -0.37
CA THR A 205 -13.08 5.58 -0.69
C THR A 205 -12.73 4.12 -0.44
N SER A 206 -13.54 3.39 0.33
CA SER A 206 -13.26 1.99 0.64
C SER A 206 -14.53 1.16 0.77
N ASN A 207 -14.52 -0.05 0.20
CA ASN A 207 -15.50 -1.10 0.47
C ASN A 207 -14.94 -2.21 1.37
N SER A 208 -13.65 -2.13 1.75
CA SER A 208 -13.01 -3.12 2.62
C SER A 208 -13.66 -3.15 4.01
N LYS A 209 -13.77 -4.36 4.56
CA LYS A 209 -14.17 -4.60 5.93
C LYS A 209 -12.96 -4.83 6.85
N GLY A 210 -11.74 -4.75 6.28
CA GLY A 210 -10.48 -4.84 6.99
C GLY A 210 -10.38 -3.77 8.08
N LYS A 211 -9.44 -3.91 8.97
CA LYS A 211 -9.27 -2.99 10.08
C LYS A 211 -8.88 -1.60 9.56
N ASN A 212 -9.85 -0.68 9.50
CA ASN A 212 -9.55 0.75 9.52
C ASN A 212 -8.92 1.08 10.88
N PHE A 213 -7.63 0.88 11.05
CA PHE A 213 -6.85 1.44 12.15
C PHE A 213 -6.53 2.92 11.93
N GLY A 214 -7.30 3.61 11.13
CA GLY A 214 -7.29 5.06 11.00
C GLY A 214 -7.90 5.70 12.23
N GLY A 215 -7.06 6.02 13.19
CA GLY A 215 -7.17 6.98 14.26
C GLY A 215 -8.54 7.35 14.85
N GLY A 216 -8.81 6.89 16.04
CA GLY A 216 -9.92 7.40 16.84
C GLY A 216 -9.93 6.83 18.24
N HIS A 217 -8.98 7.19 19.08
CA HIS A 217 -9.14 7.03 20.52
C HIS A 217 -10.30 7.93 20.98
N GLY A 218 -11.52 7.43 20.80
CA GLY A 218 -12.74 7.98 21.38
C GLY A 218 -12.63 7.95 22.90
N GLY A 219 -12.60 9.13 23.50
CA GLY A 219 -12.48 9.35 24.93
C GLY A 219 -13.43 8.48 25.76
N ARG A 220 -12.90 7.76 26.71
CA ARG A 220 -13.64 7.22 27.85
C ARG A 220 -14.34 8.37 28.55
N ARG A 221 -15.66 8.43 28.46
CA ARG A 221 -16.46 9.17 29.43
C ARG A 221 -16.51 8.30 30.70
N GLY A 222 -15.94 8.82 31.79
CA GLY A 222 -16.11 8.26 33.10
C GLY A 222 -17.56 8.45 33.61
N PHE A 223 -17.99 7.51 34.39
CA PHE A 223 -18.95 7.65 35.48
C PHE A 223 -18.24 7.23 36.76
#